data_62d8bf4ea01ca264047b412eda93331d
#
_entry.id   62d8bf4ea01ca264047b412eda93331d
#
_cell.length_a   1.000
_cell.length_b   1.000
_cell.length_c   1.000
_cell.angle_alpha   90.00
_cell.angle_beta   90.00
_cell.angle_gamma   90.00
#
_symmetry.space_group_name_H-M   'P 1'
#
loop_
_entity.id
_entity.type
_entity.pdbx_description
1 polymer ?
#
loop_
_entity_poly.entity_id
_entity_poly.type
_entity_poly.pdbx_seq_one_letter_code
_entity_poly.pdbx_strand_id
1 'polypeptide(L)'
;MRRFATLMVLALAAGSALAVPFWGAKDSSPAGTAPSALKPGEFVWQPGVAPDGPIVVVVSLDEQRAYVYRNGVEIGYTTVSTGKPGHETPTGIFTILEKDKDHHSSRYNNAAMPYQERLTWDGVALHAGGLPGYPESHGCVHLPSQFAADLFGVTHMGMTVVVVNSKTAPADVDHPAALAPVDPITGTDDVQARLDATTDWRWEPDKSPSGPVSLVMSAADQRLIVIRNGVEIGRTKIAVSGTGALGTHAFIVKDGPGYGESVFLKGAAARNWMAVPMPGYADAAGHDLTAEVGGRLKVPQAFAKLVYPLFVPGTTLLITDAPVLEENTGKQMSVMGAGNPNGT
;
A
#
# COMPACT_ATOMS: atom_id res chain seq x y z
N MET A 1 -6.25 -14.68 78.45
CA MET A 1 -5.51 -14.68 77.10
C MET A 1 -6.50 -14.43 76.01
N ARG A 2 -6.63 -13.23 75.52
CA ARG A 2 -7.50 -12.82 74.40
C ARG A 2 -6.67 -12.78 73.14
N ARG A 3 -6.96 -13.66 72.17
CA ARG A 3 -6.30 -13.65 70.82
C ARG A 3 -7.07 -12.68 69.93
N PHE A 4 -6.43 -11.61 69.52
CA PHE A 4 -6.92 -10.74 68.45
C PHE A 4 -6.58 -11.39 67.12
N ALA A 5 -7.59 -11.70 66.31
CA ALA A 5 -7.41 -12.09 64.91
C ALA A 5 -7.50 -10.82 64.06
N THR A 6 -6.40 -10.44 63.42
CA THR A 6 -6.33 -9.33 62.47
C THR A 6 -6.82 -9.85 61.13
N LEU A 7 -7.97 -9.37 60.68
CA LEU A 7 -8.49 -9.61 59.35
C LEU A 7 -7.77 -8.66 58.36
N MET A 8 -6.97 -9.24 57.48
CA MET A 8 -6.32 -8.51 56.40
C MET A 8 -7.30 -8.47 55.22
N VAL A 9 -7.93 -7.33 54.96
CA VAL A 9 -8.77 -7.11 53.77
C VAL A 9 -7.88 -6.82 52.57
N LEU A 10 -7.79 -7.78 51.68
CA LEU A 10 -7.12 -7.61 50.38
C LEU A 10 -8.07 -6.84 49.46
N ALA A 11 -7.83 -5.54 49.26
CA ALA A 11 -8.55 -4.76 48.28
C ALA A 11 -8.02 -5.13 46.87
N LEU A 12 -8.79 -5.93 46.11
CA LEU A 12 -8.57 -6.08 44.67
C LEU A 12 -8.94 -4.76 44.01
N ALA A 13 -7.93 -4.02 43.59
CA ALA A 13 -8.12 -2.91 42.65
C ALA A 13 -8.46 -3.53 41.27
N ALA A 14 -9.75 -3.62 40.96
CA ALA A 14 -10.19 -3.88 39.60
C ALA A 14 -9.88 -2.65 38.78
N GLY A 15 -8.75 -2.66 38.07
CA GLY A 15 -8.46 -1.67 37.05
C GLY A 15 -9.53 -1.77 35.97
N SER A 16 -10.36 -0.74 35.87
CA SER A 16 -11.32 -0.59 34.77
C SER A 16 -10.53 -0.53 33.47
N ALA A 17 -10.52 -1.61 32.69
CA ALA A 17 -10.09 -1.55 31.31
C ALA A 17 -11.08 -0.63 30.59
N LEU A 18 -10.69 0.62 30.35
CA LEU A 18 -11.45 1.53 29.51
C LEU A 18 -11.48 0.89 28.12
N ALA A 19 -12.66 0.45 27.71
CA ALA A 19 -12.87 -0.03 26.35
C ALA A 19 -12.57 1.13 25.39
N VAL A 20 -11.70 0.90 24.40
CA VAL A 20 -11.44 1.90 23.37
C VAL A 20 -12.75 2.18 22.65
N PRO A 21 -13.11 3.46 22.43
CA PRO A 21 -14.33 3.81 21.72
C PRO A 21 -14.39 3.13 20.34
N PHE A 22 -15.59 2.87 19.84
CA PHE A 22 -15.80 2.24 18.52
C PHE A 22 -14.95 2.89 17.40
N TRP A 23 -14.76 4.21 17.45
CA TRP A 23 -13.99 5.00 16.50
C TRP A 23 -12.49 5.11 16.83
N GLY A 24 -12.01 4.37 17.82
CA GLY A 24 -10.63 4.40 18.27
C GLY A 24 -10.28 5.56 19.21
N ALA A 25 -8.98 5.66 19.53
CA ALA A 25 -8.43 6.73 20.36
C ALA A 25 -8.54 8.10 19.66
N LYS A 26 -8.70 9.16 20.43
CA LYS A 26 -8.71 10.53 19.93
C LYS A 26 -7.30 11.14 19.86
N ASP A 27 -6.41 10.66 20.71
CA ASP A 27 -5.05 11.19 20.85
C ASP A 27 -4.04 10.12 20.49
N SER A 28 -2.92 10.54 19.91
CA SER A 28 -1.77 9.68 19.63
C SER A 28 -1.22 9.09 20.93
N SER A 29 -0.91 7.82 20.92
CA SER A 29 -0.10 7.18 21.96
C SER A 29 1.29 7.81 22.03
N PRO A 30 2.02 7.71 23.16
CA PRO A 30 3.36 8.28 23.30
C PRO A 30 4.30 7.78 22.20
N ALA A 31 5.19 8.68 21.75
CA ALA A 31 6.31 8.35 20.89
C ALA A 31 7.12 7.18 21.49
N GLY A 32 7.44 6.17 20.71
CA GLY A 32 8.17 5.00 21.21
C GLY A 32 7.29 3.90 21.81
N THR A 33 5.96 4.04 21.80
CA THR A 33 5.07 2.90 22.03
C THR A 33 5.31 1.88 20.92
N ALA A 34 5.77 0.67 21.23
CA ALA A 34 6.01 -0.34 20.19
C ALA A 34 4.70 -0.66 19.43
N PRO A 35 4.73 -0.87 18.11
CA PRO A 35 3.51 -1.23 17.35
C PRO A 35 2.77 -2.42 17.95
N SER A 36 3.50 -3.44 18.45
CA SER A 36 2.93 -4.63 19.10
C SER A 36 2.25 -4.33 20.45
N ALA A 37 2.55 -3.20 21.09
CA ALA A 37 1.97 -2.80 22.37
C ALA A 37 0.66 -2.01 22.21
N LEU A 38 0.34 -1.54 21.00
CA LEU A 38 -0.90 -0.83 20.74
C LEU A 38 -2.11 -1.75 20.93
N LYS A 39 -3.09 -1.29 21.70
CA LYS A 39 -4.40 -1.91 21.82
C LYS A 39 -5.28 -1.55 20.63
N PRO A 40 -6.34 -2.35 20.33
CA PRO A 40 -7.29 -2.03 19.28
C PRO A 40 -7.78 -0.57 19.35
N GLY A 41 -7.65 0.16 18.26
CA GLY A 41 -8.02 1.57 18.18
C GLY A 41 -6.95 2.57 18.58
N GLU A 42 -5.81 2.13 19.12
CA GLU A 42 -4.68 3.03 19.42
C GLU A 42 -3.77 3.22 18.21
N PHE A 43 -3.06 4.34 18.19
CA PHE A 43 -2.13 4.71 17.14
C PHE A 43 -1.01 5.62 17.65
N VAL A 44 0.06 5.74 16.88
CA VAL A 44 1.11 6.75 17.04
C VAL A 44 1.15 7.61 15.76
N TRP A 45 1.25 8.93 15.92
CA TRP A 45 1.32 9.86 14.80
C TRP A 45 2.30 10.99 15.07
N GLN A 46 3.38 11.05 14.29
CA GLN A 46 4.52 11.97 14.48
C GLN A 46 5.02 12.55 13.15
N PRO A 47 4.18 13.26 12.39
CA PRO A 47 4.56 13.74 11.06
C PRO A 47 5.74 14.71 11.07
N GLY A 48 6.05 15.33 12.23
CA GLY A 48 7.16 16.27 12.39
C GLY A 48 8.55 15.65 12.32
N VAL A 49 8.70 14.30 12.46
CA VAL A 49 10.00 13.62 12.32
C VAL A 49 10.48 13.58 10.87
N ALA A 50 9.57 13.69 9.92
CA ALA A 50 9.85 13.83 8.49
C ALA A 50 8.78 14.78 7.90
N PRO A 51 8.97 16.10 7.98
CA PRO A 51 7.91 17.07 7.63
C PRO A 51 7.52 17.05 6.16
N ASP A 52 8.46 16.69 5.28
CA ASP A 52 8.28 16.72 3.83
C ASP A 52 8.69 15.41 3.17
N GLY A 53 8.19 15.19 1.98
CA GLY A 53 8.54 14.05 1.13
C GLY A 53 7.38 13.09 0.86
N PRO A 54 7.66 12.09 0.01
CA PRO A 54 6.66 11.12 -0.44
C PRO A 54 6.16 10.23 0.69
N ILE A 55 4.87 9.88 0.65
CA ILE A 55 4.23 8.99 1.61
C ILE A 55 3.95 7.64 0.98
N VAL A 56 4.15 6.58 1.78
CA VAL A 56 3.67 5.23 1.52
C VAL A 56 2.99 4.69 2.76
N VAL A 57 1.87 4.03 2.55
CA VAL A 57 1.15 3.30 3.60
C VAL A 57 1.38 1.80 3.40
N VAL A 58 1.74 1.09 4.45
CA VAL A 58 1.87 -0.37 4.45
C VAL A 58 0.84 -0.94 5.42
N VAL A 59 -0.04 -1.81 4.94
CA VAL A 59 -1.05 -2.51 5.75
C VAL A 59 -0.63 -3.96 5.89
N SER A 60 -0.37 -4.41 7.11
CA SER A 60 -0.09 -5.81 7.45
C SER A 60 -1.38 -6.49 7.93
N LEU A 61 -1.89 -7.44 7.12
CA LEU A 61 -3.11 -8.17 7.45
C LEU A 61 -2.91 -9.10 8.65
N ASP A 62 -1.74 -9.73 8.79
CA ASP A 62 -1.46 -10.63 9.90
C ASP A 62 -1.30 -9.91 11.22
N GLU A 63 -0.67 -8.74 11.20
CA GLU A 63 -0.47 -7.93 12.41
C GLU A 63 -1.70 -7.10 12.76
N GLN A 64 -2.66 -6.96 11.83
CA GLN A 64 -3.77 -6.01 11.92
C GLN A 64 -3.27 -4.60 12.25
N ARG A 65 -2.28 -4.14 11.45
CA ARG A 65 -1.62 -2.83 11.61
C ARG A 65 -1.40 -2.15 10.27
N ALA A 66 -1.37 -0.82 10.32
CA ALA A 66 -0.92 0.00 9.21
C ALA A 66 0.24 0.89 9.67
N TYR A 67 1.21 1.08 8.78
CA TYR A 67 2.41 1.87 8.97
C TYR A 67 2.45 2.96 7.90
N VAL A 68 2.83 4.18 8.29
CA VAL A 68 2.94 5.31 7.38
C VAL A 68 4.38 5.81 7.36
N TYR A 69 4.97 5.80 6.19
CA TYR A 69 6.33 6.29 5.97
C TYR A 69 6.28 7.56 5.13
N ARG A 70 7.07 8.57 5.51
CA ARG A 70 7.31 9.77 4.69
C ARG A 70 8.79 9.91 4.46
N ASN A 71 9.19 10.04 3.18
CA ASN A 71 10.60 10.07 2.76
C ASN A 71 11.43 8.95 3.41
N GLY A 72 10.79 7.79 3.63
CA GLY A 72 11.41 6.62 4.22
C GLY A 72 11.53 6.59 5.73
N VAL A 73 11.03 7.59 6.40
CA VAL A 73 10.96 7.64 7.85
C VAL A 73 9.54 7.28 8.28
N GLU A 74 9.39 6.37 9.24
CA GLU A 74 8.10 6.07 9.83
C GLU A 74 7.57 7.29 10.58
N ILE A 75 6.42 7.81 10.14
CA ILE A 75 5.77 8.98 10.75
C ILE A 75 4.51 8.61 11.53
N GLY A 76 4.08 7.37 11.46
CA GLY A 76 2.93 6.90 12.21
C GLY A 76 2.61 5.43 11.96
N TYR A 77 1.90 4.83 12.89
CA TYR A 77 1.37 3.48 12.79
C TYR A 77 0.14 3.33 13.67
N THR A 78 -0.71 2.39 13.31
CA THR A 78 -2.00 2.19 13.97
C THR A 78 -2.42 0.72 13.94
N THR A 79 -3.31 0.35 14.84
CA THR A 79 -4.09 -0.87 14.69
C THR A 79 -5.18 -0.68 13.66
N VAL A 80 -5.53 -1.74 12.93
CA VAL A 80 -6.58 -1.73 11.92
C VAL A 80 -7.56 -2.88 12.16
N SER A 81 -8.70 -2.85 11.45
CA SER A 81 -9.56 -4.01 11.27
C SER A 81 -9.80 -4.20 9.77
N THR A 82 -9.34 -5.32 9.25
CA THR A 82 -9.39 -5.65 7.82
C THR A 82 -10.57 -6.57 7.49
N GLY A 83 -10.65 -7.08 6.27
CA GLY A 83 -11.71 -7.95 5.82
C GLY A 83 -11.78 -9.27 6.60
N LYS A 84 -12.99 -9.63 7.03
CA LYS A 84 -13.26 -10.92 7.69
C LYS A 84 -13.19 -12.09 6.71
N PRO A 85 -13.13 -13.36 7.20
CA PRO A 85 -13.19 -14.53 6.34
C PRO A 85 -14.37 -14.52 5.37
N GLY A 86 -14.09 -14.76 4.08
CA GLY A 86 -15.05 -14.66 2.98
C GLY A 86 -15.24 -13.23 2.42
N HIS A 87 -14.57 -12.25 3.00
CA HIS A 87 -14.53 -10.86 2.56
C HIS A 87 -13.13 -10.27 2.82
N GLU A 88 -12.10 -11.03 2.48
CA GLU A 88 -10.71 -10.67 2.77
C GLU A 88 -10.33 -9.35 2.08
N THR A 89 -9.52 -8.56 2.77
CA THR A 89 -8.85 -7.41 2.13
C THR A 89 -7.82 -7.96 1.14
N PRO A 90 -7.88 -7.56 -0.13
CA PRO A 90 -6.92 -8.05 -1.12
C PRO A 90 -5.51 -7.57 -0.80
N THR A 91 -4.54 -8.46 -0.96
CA THR A 91 -3.12 -8.10 -0.89
C THR A 91 -2.66 -7.52 -2.22
N GLY A 92 -1.67 -6.63 -2.18
CA GLY A 92 -1.13 -6.02 -3.40
C GLY A 92 -0.61 -4.62 -3.18
N ILE A 93 -0.26 -3.98 -4.28
CA ILE A 93 0.09 -2.56 -4.30
C ILE A 93 -1.03 -1.81 -4.98
N PHE A 94 -1.52 -0.82 -4.28
CA PHE A 94 -2.65 -0.01 -4.67
C PHE A 94 -2.21 1.44 -4.79
N THR A 95 -2.97 2.22 -5.53
CA THR A 95 -2.92 3.68 -5.47
C THR A 95 -4.22 4.22 -4.90
N ILE A 96 -4.16 5.37 -4.23
CA ILE A 96 -5.37 6.07 -3.80
C ILE A 96 -6.07 6.62 -5.06
N LEU A 97 -7.20 6.05 -5.41
CA LEU A 97 -7.96 6.36 -6.62
C LEU A 97 -8.91 7.55 -6.43
N GLU A 98 -9.46 7.70 -5.23
CA GLU A 98 -10.43 8.70 -4.85
C GLU A 98 -10.29 9.03 -3.37
N LYS A 99 -10.59 10.26 -3.01
CA LYS A 99 -10.64 10.72 -1.61
C LYS A 99 -11.96 11.42 -1.36
N ASP A 100 -12.71 10.92 -0.37
CA ASP A 100 -13.99 11.51 0.04
C ASP A 100 -14.09 11.55 1.58
N LYS A 101 -14.14 12.76 2.12
CA LYS A 101 -14.15 12.96 3.57
C LYS A 101 -15.41 12.43 4.26
N ASP A 102 -16.55 12.57 3.61
CA ASP A 102 -17.86 12.29 4.18
C ASP A 102 -18.60 11.15 3.43
N HIS A 103 -17.82 10.18 2.90
CA HIS A 103 -18.33 9.10 2.09
C HIS A 103 -19.32 8.20 2.82
N HIS A 104 -20.32 7.73 2.07
CA HIS A 104 -21.26 6.71 2.50
C HIS A 104 -21.33 5.58 1.47
N SER A 105 -21.30 4.35 1.96
CA SER A 105 -21.32 3.18 1.10
C SER A 105 -22.62 3.07 0.31
N SER A 106 -22.53 3.03 -1.01
CA SER A 106 -23.66 2.72 -1.88
C SER A 106 -24.08 1.24 -1.84
N ARG A 107 -23.20 0.36 -1.32
CA ARG A 107 -23.40 -1.10 -1.29
C ARG A 107 -23.84 -1.63 0.07
N TYR A 108 -23.48 -0.95 1.16
CA TYR A 108 -23.72 -1.42 2.53
C TYR A 108 -24.60 -0.45 3.30
N ASN A 109 -25.89 -0.48 2.99
CA ASN A 109 -26.94 0.18 3.77
C ASN A 109 -26.59 1.61 4.19
N ASN A 110 -25.98 2.37 3.28
CA ASN A 110 -25.53 3.74 3.52
C ASN A 110 -24.58 3.89 4.72
N ALA A 111 -23.78 2.86 5.01
CA ALA A 111 -22.81 2.90 6.11
C ALA A 111 -21.82 4.05 5.92
N ALA A 112 -21.58 4.81 6.99
CA ALA A 112 -20.62 5.90 6.97
C ALA A 112 -19.18 5.35 6.83
N MET A 113 -18.41 5.93 5.93
CA MET A 113 -17.01 5.64 5.65
C MET A 113 -16.19 6.94 5.69
N PRO A 114 -16.10 7.62 6.86
CA PRO A 114 -15.44 8.93 6.94
C PRO A 114 -13.96 8.81 6.56
N TYR A 115 -13.46 9.87 5.89
CA TYR A 115 -12.07 9.94 5.41
C TYR A 115 -11.71 8.79 4.47
N GLN A 116 -12.64 8.44 3.57
CA GLN A 116 -12.39 7.39 2.59
C GLN A 116 -11.22 7.73 1.67
N GLU A 117 -10.30 6.78 1.54
CA GLU A 117 -9.25 6.72 0.53
C GLU A 117 -9.43 5.43 -0.25
N ARG A 118 -10.04 5.53 -1.42
CA ARG A 118 -10.41 4.37 -2.25
C ARG A 118 -9.19 3.73 -2.87
N LEU A 119 -9.09 2.40 -2.74
CA LEU A 119 -7.99 1.60 -3.30
C LEU A 119 -8.40 0.81 -4.53
N THR A 120 -9.67 0.40 -4.62
CA THR A 120 -10.21 -0.35 -5.76
C THR A 120 -11.57 0.19 -6.17
N TRP A 121 -11.93 0.05 -7.44
CA TRP A 121 -13.25 0.45 -7.93
C TRP A 121 -14.36 -0.46 -7.41
N ASP A 122 -14.02 -1.67 -6.96
CA ASP A 122 -14.96 -2.57 -6.26
C ASP A 122 -15.35 -2.06 -4.87
N GLY A 123 -14.66 -1.04 -4.35
CA GLY A 123 -15.04 -0.37 -3.12
C GLY A 123 -14.16 -0.67 -1.91
N VAL A 124 -13.01 -1.33 -2.09
CA VAL A 124 -12.01 -1.44 -1.02
C VAL A 124 -11.39 -0.07 -0.79
N ALA A 125 -11.30 0.34 0.47
CA ALA A 125 -10.77 1.64 0.87
C ALA A 125 -10.15 1.59 2.28
N LEU A 126 -9.28 2.55 2.56
CA LEU A 126 -8.96 2.96 3.93
C LEU A 126 -10.03 3.96 4.38
N HIS A 127 -10.57 3.83 5.59
CA HIS A 127 -11.50 4.80 6.16
C HIS A 127 -11.64 4.62 7.68
N ALA A 128 -12.19 5.60 8.36
CA ALA A 128 -12.54 5.45 9.78
C ALA A 128 -13.64 4.40 9.97
N GLY A 129 -13.45 3.48 10.92
CA GLY A 129 -14.41 2.39 11.17
C GLY A 129 -14.22 1.70 12.51
N GLY A 130 -15.01 0.67 12.75
CA GLY A 130 -14.93 -0.16 13.95
C GLY A 130 -13.60 -0.91 14.08
N LEU A 131 -13.09 -1.04 15.30
CA LEU A 131 -11.78 -1.60 15.61
C LEU A 131 -11.87 -2.61 16.75
N PRO A 132 -12.49 -3.78 16.53
CA PRO A 132 -12.69 -4.77 17.57
C PRO A 132 -11.41 -5.52 17.97
N GLY A 133 -10.31 -5.34 17.22
CA GLY A 133 -9.03 -6.04 17.43
C GLY A 133 -8.88 -7.32 16.61
N TYR A 134 -9.79 -7.56 15.69
CA TYR A 134 -9.75 -8.67 14.73
C TYR A 134 -10.39 -8.23 13.39
N PRO A 135 -10.17 -8.98 12.29
CA PRO A 135 -10.81 -8.69 11.01
C PRO A 135 -12.34 -8.81 11.10
N GLU A 136 -13.06 -7.69 10.79
CA GLU A 136 -14.53 -7.71 10.80
C GLU A 136 -15.16 -7.04 9.57
N SER A 137 -14.37 -6.29 8.79
CA SER A 137 -14.89 -5.53 7.65
C SER A 137 -15.33 -6.44 6.49
N HIS A 138 -15.88 -5.84 5.45
CA HIS A 138 -16.23 -6.49 4.19
C HIS A 138 -15.18 -6.18 3.10
N GLY A 139 -13.90 -6.12 3.48
CA GLY A 139 -12.77 -5.89 2.58
C GLY A 139 -12.05 -4.56 2.79
N CYS A 140 -12.70 -3.56 3.37
CA CYS A 140 -12.05 -2.30 3.70
C CYS A 140 -11.05 -2.43 4.86
N VAL A 141 -10.17 -1.46 5.00
CA VAL A 141 -9.26 -1.31 6.12
C VAL A 141 -9.80 -0.21 7.03
N HIS A 142 -10.34 -0.59 8.18
CA HIS A 142 -10.82 0.33 9.19
C HIS A 142 -9.65 0.92 9.98
N LEU A 143 -9.67 2.22 10.17
CA LEU A 143 -8.68 3.02 10.91
C LEU A 143 -9.35 3.73 12.10
N PRO A 144 -8.60 4.05 13.17
CA PRO A 144 -9.05 5.00 14.17
C PRO A 144 -9.43 6.33 13.51
N SER A 145 -10.55 6.93 13.91
CA SER A 145 -11.08 8.11 13.23
C SER A 145 -10.10 9.29 13.18
N GLN A 146 -9.38 9.52 14.27
CA GLN A 146 -8.37 10.59 14.29
C GLN A 146 -7.20 10.26 13.37
N PHE A 147 -6.70 9.01 13.41
CA PHE A 147 -5.62 8.59 12.50
C PHE A 147 -6.05 8.67 11.03
N ALA A 148 -7.29 8.27 10.72
CA ALA A 148 -7.83 8.40 9.36
C ALA A 148 -7.89 9.88 8.91
N ALA A 149 -8.28 10.80 9.79
CA ALA A 149 -8.28 12.23 9.52
C ALA A 149 -6.87 12.78 9.28
N ASP A 150 -5.91 12.38 10.11
CA ASP A 150 -4.51 12.79 10.01
C ASP A 150 -3.86 12.27 8.73
N LEU A 151 -4.08 10.99 8.40
CA LEU A 151 -3.62 10.35 7.17
C LEU A 151 -4.23 11.04 5.94
N PHE A 152 -5.55 11.23 5.95
CA PHE A 152 -6.26 11.93 4.88
C PHE A 152 -5.72 13.35 4.64
N GLY A 153 -5.26 14.03 5.68
CA GLY A 153 -4.68 15.37 5.59
C GLY A 153 -3.32 15.44 4.89
N VAL A 154 -2.58 14.33 4.84
CA VAL A 154 -1.22 14.29 4.30
C VAL A 154 -1.09 13.47 3.01
N THR A 155 -2.08 12.66 2.70
CA THR A 155 -2.14 11.86 1.46
C THR A 155 -2.80 12.61 0.31
N HIS A 156 -2.60 12.13 -0.89
CA HIS A 156 -3.29 12.58 -2.11
C HIS A 156 -3.52 11.42 -3.08
N MET A 157 -4.39 11.62 -4.07
CA MET A 157 -4.63 10.63 -5.12
C MET A 157 -3.34 10.24 -5.82
N GLY A 158 -3.24 8.96 -6.20
CA GLY A 158 -2.04 8.38 -6.82
C GLY A 158 -0.95 7.96 -5.84
N MET A 159 -1.09 8.21 -4.53
CA MET A 159 -0.17 7.68 -3.52
C MET A 159 -0.29 6.18 -3.37
N THR A 160 0.84 5.55 -3.03
CA THR A 160 0.96 4.11 -2.90
C THR A 160 0.50 3.62 -1.54
N VAL A 161 -0.33 2.58 -1.56
CA VAL A 161 -0.72 1.78 -0.41
C VAL A 161 -0.35 0.31 -0.70
N VAL A 162 0.40 -0.30 0.19
CA VAL A 162 0.83 -1.71 0.09
C VAL A 162 0.06 -2.53 1.11
N VAL A 163 -0.65 -3.55 0.68
CA VAL A 163 -1.36 -4.48 1.57
C VAL A 163 -0.70 -5.85 1.48
N VAL A 164 -0.25 -6.39 2.60
CA VAL A 164 0.53 -7.63 2.65
C VAL A 164 0.04 -8.56 3.76
N ASN A 165 0.31 -9.85 3.59
CA ASN A 165 0.25 -10.84 4.67
C ASN A 165 1.46 -11.78 4.58
N SER A 166 1.74 -12.54 5.65
CA SER A 166 2.88 -13.47 5.72
C SER A 166 2.72 -14.73 4.87
N LYS A 167 1.50 -15.03 4.41
CA LYS A 167 1.18 -16.24 3.64
C LYS A 167 1.20 -15.99 2.14
N THR A 168 0.84 -14.80 1.75
CA THR A 168 1.00 -14.33 0.39
C THR A 168 2.34 -13.60 0.34
N ALA A 169 3.41 -14.36 0.26
CA ALA A 169 4.52 -13.85 -0.50
C ALA A 169 3.90 -13.18 -1.73
N PRO A 170 4.33 -11.98 -2.12
CA PRO A 170 3.72 -11.26 -3.25
C PRO A 170 3.64 -12.04 -4.58
N ALA A 171 4.05 -13.30 -4.61
CA ALA A 171 3.86 -14.23 -5.71
C ALA A 171 2.38 -14.60 -5.98
N ASP A 172 1.50 -14.47 -4.98
CA ASP A 172 0.07 -14.77 -5.11
C ASP A 172 -0.80 -13.50 -5.10
N VAL A 173 -0.23 -12.38 -5.49
CA VAL A 173 -1.02 -11.16 -5.65
C VAL A 173 -1.96 -11.35 -6.84
N ASP A 174 -3.19 -11.73 -6.56
CA ASP A 174 -4.30 -11.44 -7.46
C ASP A 174 -4.32 -9.91 -7.61
N HIS A 175 -3.88 -9.42 -8.77
CA HIS A 175 -3.84 -7.99 -9.01
C HIS A 175 -5.25 -7.46 -8.96
N PRO A 176 -5.62 -6.75 -7.91
CA PRO A 176 -6.82 -5.97 -7.96
C PRO A 176 -6.64 -4.93 -9.08
N ALA A 177 -7.72 -4.56 -9.69
CA ALA A 177 -7.83 -3.51 -10.71
C ALA A 177 -7.11 -2.18 -10.36
N ALA A 178 -6.61 -2.05 -9.15
CA ALA A 178 -5.83 -0.92 -8.65
C ALA A 178 -4.48 -0.72 -9.34
N LEU A 179 -3.91 -1.77 -9.95
CA LEU A 179 -2.75 -1.63 -10.84
C LEU A 179 -3.14 -1.54 -12.32
N ALA A 180 -4.41 -1.81 -12.64
CA ALA A 180 -4.93 -1.49 -13.95
C ALA A 180 -5.06 0.03 -14.07
N PRO A 181 -4.54 0.64 -15.13
CA PRO A 181 -4.77 2.04 -15.41
C PRO A 181 -6.26 2.32 -15.45
N VAL A 182 -6.67 3.45 -14.90
CA VAL A 182 -8.06 3.88 -14.94
C VAL A 182 -8.20 5.09 -15.85
N ASP A 183 -9.30 5.17 -16.55
CA ASP A 183 -9.71 6.37 -17.25
C ASP A 183 -10.02 7.47 -16.21
N PRO A 184 -9.31 8.60 -16.23
CA PRO A 184 -9.44 9.64 -15.19
C PRO A 184 -10.78 10.37 -15.23
N ILE A 185 -11.56 10.22 -16.30
CA ILE A 185 -12.86 10.90 -16.48
C ILE A 185 -13.98 9.98 -15.98
N THR A 186 -13.94 8.72 -16.38
CA THR A 186 -15.01 7.76 -16.08
C THR A 186 -14.75 6.95 -14.81
N GLY A 187 -13.46 6.87 -14.37
CA GLY A 187 -13.05 6.03 -13.26
C GLY A 187 -13.17 4.53 -13.53
N THR A 188 -13.36 4.16 -14.80
CA THR A 188 -13.41 2.75 -15.23
C THR A 188 -12.01 2.27 -15.61
N ASP A 189 -11.81 0.95 -15.61
CA ASP A 189 -10.56 0.35 -16.05
C ASP A 189 -10.21 0.82 -17.47
N ASP A 190 -9.00 1.38 -17.64
CA ASP A 190 -8.46 1.76 -18.94
C ASP A 190 -7.73 0.55 -19.53
N VAL A 191 -8.44 -0.22 -20.34
CA VAL A 191 -7.89 -1.38 -21.04
C VAL A 191 -6.86 -0.91 -22.07
N GLN A 192 -5.60 -1.03 -21.72
CA GLN A 192 -4.52 -0.59 -22.60
C GLN A 192 -4.22 -1.63 -23.68
N ALA A 193 -4.04 -1.15 -24.90
CA ALA A 193 -3.64 -2.01 -26.00
C ALA A 193 -2.29 -2.71 -25.70
N ARG A 194 -2.22 -4.01 -26.01
CA ARG A 194 -0.99 -4.80 -25.89
C ARG A 194 0.12 -4.22 -26.76
N LEU A 195 1.36 -4.41 -26.35
CA LEU A 195 2.50 -4.24 -27.25
C LEU A 195 2.48 -5.42 -28.23
N ASP A 196 2.43 -5.13 -29.52
CA ASP A 196 2.55 -6.16 -30.54
C ASP A 196 3.96 -6.76 -30.61
N ALA A 197 4.16 -7.77 -31.45
CA ALA A 197 5.45 -8.46 -31.56
C ALA A 197 6.58 -7.55 -32.05
N THR A 198 6.25 -6.50 -32.80
CA THR A 198 7.20 -5.58 -33.43
C THR A 198 7.48 -4.33 -32.61
N THR A 199 6.60 -4.01 -31.68
CA THR A 199 6.69 -2.83 -30.82
C THR A 199 7.33 -3.16 -29.48
N ASP A 200 8.48 -2.57 -29.16
CA ASP A 200 9.16 -2.82 -27.90
C ASP A 200 8.66 -1.96 -26.75
N TRP A 201 8.10 -0.80 -27.03
CA TRP A 201 7.56 0.10 -26.01
C TRP A 201 6.53 1.07 -26.59
N ARG A 202 5.70 1.64 -25.69
CA ARG A 202 4.77 2.74 -25.91
C ARG A 202 5.04 3.84 -24.90
N TRP A 203 4.91 5.11 -25.31
CA TRP A 203 5.12 6.26 -24.45
C TRP A 203 4.16 7.39 -24.79
N GLU A 204 3.23 7.70 -23.88
CA GLU A 204 2.10 8.61 -24.07
C GLU A 204 1.96 9.54 -22.85
N PRO A 205 2.97 10.36 -22.51
CA PRO A 205 2.99 11.15 -21.29
C PRO A 205 1.87 12.19 -21.22
N ASP A 206 1.33 12.60 -22.36
CA ASP A 206 0.26 13.59 -22.47
C ASP A 206 -1.09 13.07 -21.93
N LYS A 207 -1.26 11.76 -21.83
CA LYS A 207 -2.46 11.16 -21.18
C LYS A 207 -2.60 11.59 -19.72
N SER A 208 -1.50 11.84 -19.03
CA SER A 208 -1.48 12.35 -17.66
C SER A 208 -0.26 13.26 -17.47
N PRO A 209 -0.38 14.56 -17.76
CA PRO A 209 0.76 15.49 -17.83
C PRO A 209 1.48 15.71 -16.50
N SER A 210 0.78 15.51 -15.36
CA SER A 210 1.31 15.77 -14.02
C SER A 210 0.76 14.77 -13.02
N GLY A 211 1.37 14.73 -11.84
CA GLY A 211 0.95 13.88 -10.73
C GLY A 211 2.03 12.86 -10.33
N PRO A 212 1.77 12.11 -9.26
CA PRO A 212 2.69 11.10 -8.74
C PRO A 212 2.92 9.98 -9.76
N VAL A 213 4.16 9.46 -9.77
CA VAL A 213 4.59 8.42 -10.70
C VAL A 213 4.81 7.11 -9.95
N SER A 214 4.27 6.05 -10.50
CA SER A 214 4.50 4.68 -10.05
C SER A 214 4.99 3.81 -11.21
N LEU A 215 5.99 2.99 -10.95
CA LEU A 215 6.49 2.01 -11.89
C LEU A 215 6.22 0.61 -11.37
N VAL A 216 5.79 -0.27 -12.27
CA VAL A 216 5.58 -1.69 -11.96
C VAL A 216 6.40 -2.54 -12.93
N MET A 217 7.27 -3.39 -12.38
CA MET A 217 8.04 -4.37 -13.14
C MET A 217 7.57 -5.78 -12.81
N SER A 218 7.09 -6.48 -13.81
CA SER A 218 6.74 -7.90 -13.71
C SER A 218 7.79 -8.77 -14.38
N ALA A 219 8.34 -9.72 -13.63
CA ALA A 219 9.23 -10.73 -14.19
C ALA A 219 8.45 -11.77 -15.01
N ALA A 220 7.24 -12.16 -14.56
CA ALA A 220 6.40 -13.10 -15.30
C ALA A 220 6.02 -12.57 -16.68
N ASP A 221 5.58 -11.33 -16.75
CA ASP A 221 5.15 -10.71 -18.01
C ASP A 221 6.31 -10.10 -18.80
N GLN A 222 7.49 -9.98 -18.19
CA GLN A 222 8.63 -9.26 -18.76
C GLN A 222 8.24 -7.85 -19.21
N ARG A 223 7.57 -7.12 -18.33
CA ARG A 223 7.04 -5.76 -18.59
C ARG A 223 7.43 -4.79 -17.49
N LEU A 224 7.71 -3.57 -17.94
CA LEU A 224 7.70 -2.38 -17.10
C LEU A 224 6.53 -1.50 -17.54
N ILE A 225 5.69 -1.14 -16.60
CA ILE A 225 4.54 -0.23 -16.77
C ILE A 225 4.85 1.06 -16.00
N VAL A 226 4.56 2.20 -16.61
CA VAL A 226 4.72 3.54 -16.02
C VAL A 226 3.34 4.17 -15.89
N ILE A 227 2.95 4.44 -14.66
CA ILE A 227 1.65 5.01 -14.30
C ILE A 227 1.90 6.41 -13.72
N ARG A 228 1.13 7.40 -14.14
CA ARG A 228 1.13 8.73 -13.53
C ARG A 228 -0.28 9.13 -13.17
N ASN A 229 -0.48 9.48 -11.90
CA ASN A 229 -1.79 9.85 -11.36
C ASN A 229 -2.89 8.82 -11.68
N GLY A 230 -2.56 7.50 -11.56
CA GLY A 230 -3.48 6.39 -11.86
C GLY A 230 -3.65 6.06 -13.35
N VAL A 231 -3.04 6.82 -14.27
CA VAL A 231 -3.15 6.60 -15.72
C VAL A 231 -1.86 6.00 -16.26
N GLU A 232 -1.95 4.93 -17.06
CA GLU A 232 -0.78 4.40 -17.76
C GLU A 232 -0.31 5.38 -18.83
N ILE A 233 0.93 5.84 -18.68
CA ILE A 233 1.58 6.74 -19.63
C ILE A 233 2.69 6.06 -20.43
N GLY A 234 2.99 4.80 -20.15
CA GLY A 234 3.98 4.05 -20.91
C GLY A 234 4.16 2.62 -20.43
N ARG A 235 4.59 1.77 -21.34
CA ARG A 235 5.02 0.40 -21.06
C ARG A 235 6.13 -0.03 -22.01
N THR A 236 6.97 -0.94 -21.54
CA THR A 236 8.03 -1.55 -22.34
C THR A 236 8.23 -3.02 -22.02
N LYS A 237 8.70 -3.77 -23.01
CA LYS A 237 9.28 -5.09 -22.76
C LYS A 237 10.58 -4.91 -21.97
N ILE A 238 10.84 -5.82 -21.04
CA ILE A 238 12.09 -5.90 -20.30
C ILE A 238 12.67 -7.31 -20.42
N ALA A 239 13.95 -7.45 -20.17
CA ALA A 239 14.58 -8.77 -20.04
C ALA A 239 14.98 -8.99 -18.58
N VAL A 240 14.72 -10.21 -18.08
CA VAL A 240 15.12 -10.65 -16.75
C VAL A 240 16.24 -11.68 -16.93
N SER A 241 17.39 -11.42 -16.31
CA SER A 241 18.54 -12.32 -16.37
C SER A 241 18.73 -13.10 -15.07
N GLY A 242 19.45 -14.23 -15.16
CA GLY A 242 19.67 -15.10 -14.01
C GLY A 242 18.54 -16.11 -13.77
N THR A 243 18.75 -17.01 -12.83
CA THR A 243 17.79 -18.04 -12.41
C THR A 243 17.25 -17.74 -11.01
N GLY A 244 16.08 -18.26 -10.69
CA GLY A 244 15.38 -18.06 -9.42
C GLY A 244 14.47 -16.82 -9.41
N ALA A 245 13.57 -16.80 -8.45
CA ALA A 245 12.63 -15.69 -8.23
C ALA A 245 13.38 -14.39 -7.94
N LEU A 246 12.79 -13.28 -8.36
CA LEU A 246 13.22 -11.93 -7.94
C LEU A 246 12.66 -11.59 -6.56
N GLY A 247 11.49 -12.13 -6.24
CA GLY A 247 10.68 -11.69 -5.11
C GLY A 247 9.86 -10.45 -5.44
N THR A 248 9.14 -9.94 -4.44
CA THR A 248 8.46 -8.65 -4.57
C THR A 248 9.14 -7.62 -3.68
N HIS A 249 9.51 -6.51 -4.29
CA HIS A 249 10.24 -5.42 -3.66
C HIS A 249 9.60 -4.10 -4.05
N ALA A 250 9.38 -3.24 -3.06
CA ALA A 250 8.93 -1.88 -3.27
C ALA A 250 10.05 -0.90 -2.93
N PHE A 251 10.20 0.12 -3.76
CA PHE A 251 11.20 1.17 -3.59
C PHE A 251 10.56 2.54 -3.77
N ILE A 252 11.13 3.53 -3.10
CA ILE A 252 10.73 4.94 -3.24
C ILE A 252 11.96 5.78 -3.47
N VAL A 253 11.88 6.72 -4.40
CA VAL A 253 12.91 7.76 -4.57
C VAL A 253 12.80 8.75 -3.41
N LYS A 254 13.89 8.91 -2.66
CA LYS A 254 14.04 9.91 -1.60
C LYS A 254 14.67 11.20 -2.15
N ASP A 255 14.63 12.24 -1.34
CA ASP A 255 15.42 13.43 -1.58
C ASP A 255 16.92 13.13 -1.50
N GLY A 256 17.68 13.98 -2.20
CA GLY A 256 19.13 13.91 -2.24
C GLY A 256 19.68 12.99 -3.35
N PRO A 257 20.99 13.04 -3.58
CA PRO A 257 21.67 12.25 -4.58
C PRO A 257 21.75 10.77 -4.19
N GLY A 258 21.65 9.87 -5.15
CA GLY A 258 22.04 8.48 -5.01
C GLY A 258 23.55 8.29 -5.15
N TYR A 259 24.02 7.09 -4.86
CA TYR A 259 25.43 6.73 -4.99
C TYR A 259 25.68 5.94 -6.28
N GLY A 260 26.70 6.32 -7.04
CA GLY A 260 27.14 5.60 -8.22
C GLY A 260 26.29 5.86 -9.47
N GLU A 261 26.27 4.87 -10.35
CA GLU A 261 25.58 4.93 -11.65
C GLU A 261 24.21 4.26 -11.56
N SER A 262 23.26 4.80 -12.31
CA SER A 262 21.90 4.26 -12.37
C SER A 262 21.87 2.88 -13.03
N VAL A 263 21.21 1.92 -12.37
CA VAL A 263 20.94 0.59 -12.97
C VAL A 263 19.91 0.67 -14.11
N PHE A 264 19.13 1.75 -14.17
CA PHE A 264 18.11 1.96 -15.19
C PHE A 264 18.67 2.58 -16.47
N LEU A 265 19.52 3.58 -16.34
CA LEU A 265 20.03 4.36 -17.46
C LEU A 265 21.54 4.46 -17.36
N LYS A 266 22.21 3.82 -18.30
CA LYS A 266 23.67 3.83 -18.39
C LYS A 266 24.19 5.27 -18.57
N GLY A 267 25.21 5.62 -17.80
CA GLY A 267 25.85 6.95 -17.82
C GLY A 267 25.08 8.02 -17.03
N ALA A 268 23.96 7.68 -16.40
CA ALA A 268 23.23 8.59 -15.52
C ALA A 268 23.58 8.34 -14.04
N ALA A 269 23.49 9.35 -13.19
CA ALA A 269 23.67 9.22 -11.75
C ALA A 269 22.57 8.32 -11.16
N ALA A 270 22.89 7.55 -10.13
CA ALA A 270 21.86 6.83 -9.37
C ALA A 270 20.92 7.80 -8.68
N ARG A 271 19.65 7.42 -8.50
CA ARG A 271 18.73 8.09 -7.60
C ARG A 271 18.85 7.50 -6.20
N ASN A 272 18.45 8.27 -5.22
CA ASN A 272 18.45 7.84 -3.82
C ASN A 272 17.21 6.98 -3.55
N TRP A 273 17.30 5.68 -3.84
CA TRP A 273 16.20 4.74 -3.61
C TRP A 273 16.23 4.24 -2.18
N MET A 274 15.06 4.07 -1.59
CA MET A 274 14.84 3.37 -0.34
C MET A 274 13.98 2.14 -0.59
N ALA A 275 14.41 1.01 -0.07
CA ALA A 275 13.56 -0.16 0.01
C ALA A 275 12.49 0.04 1.09
N VAL A 276 11.24 -0.28 0.76
CA VAL A 276 10.14 -0.32 1.72
C VAL A 276 10.16 -1.69 2.36
N PRO A 277 10.27 -1.79 3.70
CA PRO A 277 10.20 -3.07 4.39
C PRO A 277 8.85 -3.73 4.10
N MET A 278 8.89 -4.93 3.54
CA MET A 278 7.68 -5.71 3.30
C MET A 278 7.56 -6.72 4.43
N PRO A 279 6.48 -6.71 5.25
CA PRO A 279 6.25 -7.74 6.25
C PRO A 279 6.31 -9.13 5.62
N GLY A 280 7.08 -10.05 6.22
CA GLY A 280 7.35 -11.38 5.66
C GLY A 280 8.66 -11.50 4.85
N TYR A 281 9.34 -10.39 4.57
CA TYR A 281 10.65 -10.33 3.90
C TYR A 281 11.75 -9.74 4.80
N ALA A 282 11.72 -10.07 6.08
CA ALA A 282 12.61 -9.50 7.10
C ALA A 282 14.12 -9.81 6.87
N ASP A 283 14.47 -10.72 5.96
CA ASP A 283 15.86 -11.11 5.72
C ASP A 283 16.63 -10.16 4.81
N ALA A 284 15.97 -9.14 4.27
CA ALA A 284 16.61 -8.17 3.38
C ALA A 284 17.26 -7.00 4.12
N ALA A 285 17.35 -7.01 5.44
CA ALA A 285 18.11 -6.03 6.19
C ALA A 285 19.61 -6.18 5.88
N GLY A 286 20.10 -5.40 4.93
CA GLY A 286 21.52 -5.33 4.57
C GLY A 286 21.88 -5.79 3.16
N HIS A 287 20.97 -6.34 2.37
CA HIS A 287 21.21 -6.58 0.95
C HIS A 287 21.02 -5.28 0.15
N ASP A 288 21.96 -4.96 -0.69
CA ASP A 288 21.82 -3.90 -1.70
C ASP A 288 20.90 -4.44 -2.81
N LEU A 289 19.58 -4.41 -2.52
CA LEU A 289 18.55 -4.89 -3.44
C LEU A 289 18.61 -4.18 -4.80
N THR A 290 19.13 -2.95 -4.82
CA THR A 290 19.30 -2.21 -6.08
C THR A 290 20.39 -2.81 -6.96
N ALA A 291 21.46 -3.34 -6.39
CA ALA A 291 22.52 -4.00 -7.15
C ALA A 291 22.12 -5.44 -7.54
N GLU A 292 21.54 -6.20 -6.63
CA GLU A 292 21.18 -7.60 -6.87
C GLU A 292 19.97 -7.73 -7.80
N VAL A 293 18.89 -7.05 -7.51
CA VAL A 293 17.64 -7.10 -8.31
C VAL A 293 17.79 -6.26 -9.57
N GLY A 294 18.31 -5.04 -9.47
CA GLY A 294 18.51 -4.11 -10.60
C GLY A 294 19.51 -4.66 -11.63
N GLY A 295 20.53 -5.40 -11.19
CA GLY A 295 21.50 -6.03 -12.09
C GLY A 295 20.89 -7.12 -12.99
N ARG A 296 19.77 -7.73 -12.57
CA ARG A 296 19.04 -8.76 -13.32
C ARG A 296 18.03 -8.19 -14.32
N LEU A 297 17.61 -6.96 -14.15
CA LEU A 297 16.57 -6.31 -14.95
C LEU A 297 17.20 -5.45 -16.04
N LYS A 298 16.82 -5.68 -17.29
CA LYS A 298 17.32 -4.93 -18.43
C LYS A 298 16.17 -4.19 -19.11
N VAL A 299 16.18 -2.87 -18.97
CA VAL A 299 15.23 -1.95 -19.60
C VAL A 299 15.87 -1.42 -20.90
N PRO A 300 15.13 -1.38 -22.03
CA PRO A 300 15.62 -0.75 -23.25
C PRO A 300 16.08 0.69 -22.98
N GLN A 301 17.31 1.01 -23.35
CA GLN A 301 17.93 2.31 -23.03
C GLN A 301 17.20 3.51 -23.65
N ALA A 302 16.56 3.30 -24.81
CA ALA A 302 15.71 4.34 -25.42
C ALA A 302 14.52 4.68 -24.51
N PHE A 303 13.86 3.68 -23.96
CA PHE A 303 12.74 3.87 -23.02
C PHE A 303 13.23 4.41 -21.66
N ALA A 304 14.33 3.88 -21.16
CA ALA A 304 14.93 4.35 -19.91
C ALA A 304 15.23 5.85 -19.92
N LYS A 305 15.66 6.41 -21.06
CA LYS A 305 15.87 7.87 -21.23
C LYS A 305 14.59 8.68 -21.06
N LEU A 306 13.44 8.13 -21.47
CA LEU A 306 12.13 8.80 -21.33
C LEU A 306 11.63 8.76 -19.88
N VAL A 307 11.88 7.67 -19.19
CA VAL A 307 11.37 7.42 -17.82
C VAL A 307 12.26 8.04 -16.74
N TYR A 308 13.60 8.04 -16.95
CA TYR A 308 14.55 8.49 -15.94
C TYR A 308 14.29 9.91 -15.37
N PRO A 309 13.85 10.91 -16.18
CA PRO A 309 13.49 12.23 -15.64
C PRO A 309 12.32 12.20 -14.65
N LEU A 310 11.49 11.15 -14.69
CA LEU A 310 10.36 10.98 -13.78
C LEU A 310 10.78 10.44 -12.39
N PHE A 311 12.02 10.00 -12.23
CA PHE A 311 12.54 9.54 -10.95
C PHE A 311 12.84 10.74 -10.05
N VAL A 312 11.79 11.36 -9.58
CA VAL A 312 11.79 12.44 -8.60
C VAL A 312 11.40 11.91 -7.23
N PRO A 313 11.69 12.61 -6.12
CA PRO A 313 11.21 12.22 -4.80
C PRO A 313 9.72 11.90 -4.81
N GLY A 314 9.34 10.73 -4.30
CA GLY A 314 7.98 10.22 -4.34
C GLY A 314 7.69 9.22 -5.46
N THR A 315 8.54 9.11 -6.46
CA THR A 315 8.39 8.04 -7.45
C THR A 315 8.53 6.69 -6.76
N THR A 316 7.56 5.81 -6.98
CA THR A 316 7.59 4.44 -6.48
C THR A 316 7.95 3.46 -7.58
N LEU A 317 8.63 2.39 -7.21
CA LEU A 317 8.93 1.26 -8.06
C LEU A 317 8.55 -0.03 -7.35
N LEU A 318 7.67 -0.81 -7.97
CA LEU A 318 7.40 -2.18 -7.60
C LEU A 318 8.14 -3.11 -8.56
N ILE A 319 8.81 -4.11 -8.03
CA ILE A 319 9.35 -5.25 -8.75
C ILE A 319 8.66 -6.50 -8.21
N THR A 320 8.15 -7.36 -9.08
CA THR A 320 7.43 -8.58 -8.67
C THR A 320 7.64 -9.72 -9.67
N ASP A 321 7.61 -10.95 -9.15
CA ASP A 321 7.56 -12.14 -10.00
C ASP A 321 6.14 -12.42 -10.52
N ALA A 322 5.11 -11.78 -9.94
CA ALA A 322 3.73 -12.00 -10.33
C ALA A 322 3.40 -11.35 -11.69
N PRO A 323 2.43 -11.92 -12.44
CA PRO A 323 1.90 -11.28 -13.63
C PRO A 323 1.14 -9.99 -13.26
N VAL A 324 1.25 -8.96 -14.08
CA VAL A 324 0.64 -7.63 -13.87
C VAL A 324 -0.20 -7.18 -15.06
N LEU A 325 -0.20 -7.94 -16.15
CA LEU A 325 -1.05 -7.66 -17.30
C LEU A 325 -2.45 -8.23 -17.06
N GLU A 326 -3.47 -7.52 -17.49
CA GLU A 326 -4.87 -7.87 -17.31
C GLU A 326 -5.17 -9.31 -17.78
N GLU A 327 -4.63 -9.70 -18.90
CA GLU A 327 -4.80 -11.04 -19.47
C GLU A 327 -4.21 -12.17 -18.61
N ASN A 328 -3.31 -11.86 -17.69
CA ASN A 328 -2.62 -12.82 -16.83
C ASN A 328 -3.05 -12.70 -15.36
N THR A 329 -3.84 -11.70 -15.00
CA THR A 329 -4.19 -11.41 -13.62
C THR A 329 -5.40 -12.16 -13.07
N GLY A 330 -5.93 -13.12 -13.84
CA GLY A 330 -7.08 -13.91 -13.40
C GLY A 330 -8.40 -13.14 -13.41
N LYS A 331 -9.45 -13.77 -12.90
CA LYS A 331 -10.74 -13.10 -12.74
C LYS A 331 -10.62 -12.02 -11.66
N GLN A 332 -11.12 -10.83 -11.97
CA GLN A 332 -11.37 -9.80 -10.96
C GLN A 332 -12.01 -10.46 -9.72
N MET A 333 -11.30 -10.50 -8.61
CA MET A 333 -11.93 -10.89 -7.36
C MET A 333 -12.91 -9.77 -6.99
N SER A 334 -14.20 -10.01 -7.16
CA SER A 334 -15.22 -9.19 -6.53
C SER A 334 -15.08 -9.38 -5.02
N VAL A 335 -14.40 -8.48 -4.36
CA VAL A 335 -14.27 -8.44 -2.88
C VAL A 335 -15.65 -8.30 -2.24
N MET A 336 -16.62 -7.91 -3.03
CA MET A 336 -18.01 -7.82 -2.65
C MET A 336 -18.84 -8.62 -3.64
N GLY A 337 -18.90 -9.93 -3.42
CA GLY A 337 -19.97 -10.72 -4.02
C GLY A 337 -21.28 -10.01 -3.70
N ALA A 338 -21.83 -9.28 -4.66
CA ALA A 338 -23.21 -8.89 -4.60
C ALA A 338 -23.97 -10.19 -4.60
N GLY A 339 -24.35 -10.70 -3.43
CA GLY A 339 -25.45 -11.62 -3.32
C GLY A 339 -26.57 -10.93 -4.08
N ASN A 340 -26.94 -11.50 -5.23
CA ASN A 340 -28.10 -11.00 -5.97
C ASN A 340 -29.28 -11.09 -5.01
N PRO A 341 -29.91 -9.99 -4.57
CA PRO A 341 -31.04 -10.04 -3.66
C PRO A 341 -32.29 -10.64 -4.34
N ASN A 342 -32.21 -10.98 -5.62
CA ASN A 342 -33.27 -11.59 -6.43
C ASN A 342 -32.82 -12.93 -6.99
N GLY A 343 -32.29 -13.82 -6.12
CA GLY A 343 -32.14 -15.24 -6.48
C GLY A 343 -33.51 -15.88 -6.59
N THR A 344 -34.02 -16.02 -7.81
CA THR A 344 -34.97 -17.04 -8.18
C THR A 344 -34.24 -18.17 -8.87
#